data_a9a8e2c6cd09d77e033f6b8136f3b8c0
#
_entry.id   a9a8e2c6cd09d77e033f6b8136f3b8c0
#
_cell.length_a   1.000
_cell.length_b   1.000
_cell.length_c   1.000
_cell.angle_alpha   90.00
_cell.angle_beta   90.00
_cell.angle_gamma   90.00
#
_symmetry.space_group_name_H-M   'P 1'
#
loop_
_entity.id
_entity.type
_entity.pdbx_description
1 polymer ?
#
loop_
_entity_poly.entity_id
_entity_poly.type
_entity_poly.pdbx_seq_one_letter_code
_entity_poly.pdbx_strand_id
1 'polypeptide(L)'
;IPAEAMKNVKVICSENAHFSVQKNMAMMGMGFQSVVTVPVNENAQMDVDALEKTMAHLQSEGKIVACVVATAGTTDAGAIDPLKKVREITTKYGSWMHIDAAWGGALILSNDHRAMLDGIELSDSITLDFHKHYFQSISCGAFLLKDEANYRFMHYEAEYLNSAYDEQHGVPNLVSKSLQTTRRFDALKLWMTVEALGEELYGSMIDHGVTLTRQVADYIKATTGLELLIEPQFASVLFRVAPAG
;
A
#
# COMPACT_ATOMS: atom_id res chain seq x y z
N ILE A 1 16.33 10.20 -15.04
CA ILE A 1 17.29 9.08 -15.02
C ILE A 1 17.69 8.80 -16.46
N PRO A 2 19.00 8.76 -16.82
CA PRO A 2 19.46 8.38 -18.16
C PRO A 2 18.94 6.98 -18.53
N ALA A 3 18.60 6.76 -19.80
CA ALA A 3 18.02 5.49 -20.25
C ALA A 3 18.89 4.27 -19.91
N GLU A 4 20.22 4.43 -19.97
CA GLU A 4 21.17 3.36 -19.59
C GLU A 4 21.13 3.03 -18.09
N ALA A 5 20.90 4.03 -17.22
CA ALA A 5 20.78 3.81 -15.79
C ALA A 5 19.46 3.11 -15.42
N MET A 6 18.41 3.25 -16.23
CA MET A 6 17.12 2.59 -15.97
C MET A 6 17.23 1.07 -15.90
N LYS A 7 18.15 0.45 -16.65
CA LYS A 7 18.39 -1.00 -16.58
C LYS A 7 18.86 -1.49 -15.22
N ASN A 8 19.45 -0.59 -14.44
CA ASN A 8 19.97 -0.91 -13.11
C ASN A 8 19.00 -0.55 -11.99
N VAL A 9 17.89 0.11 -12.30
CA VAL A 9 16.87 0.46 -11.31
C VAL A 9 16.02 -0.76 -10.97
N LYS A 10 15.84 -0.98 -9.68
CA LYS A 10 15.03 -2.07 -9.11
C LYS A 10 13.97 -1.51 -8.15
N VAL A 11 12.87 -2.23 -8.06
CA VAL A 11 11.85 -2.07 -7.01
C VAL A 11 11.78 -3.40 -6.26
N ILE A 12 11.70 -3.35 -4.94
CA ILE A 12 11.57 -4.57 -4.12
C ILE A 12 10.17 -4.58 -3.50
N CYS A 13 9.56 -5.76 -3.43
CA CYS A 13 8.34 -6.03 -2.67
C CYS A 13 8.37 -7.46 -2.13
N SER A 14 7.44 -7.83 -1.25
CA SER A 14 7.29 -9.22 -0.85
C SER A 14 6.67 -10.06 -1.99
N GLU A 15 6.83 -11.37 -1.94
CA GLU A 15 6.16 -12.28 -2.87
C GLU A 15 4.63 -12.25 -2.76
N ASN A 16 4.09 -11.80 -1.61
CA ASN A 16 2.67 -11.61 -1.36
C ASN A 16 2.16 -10.21 -1.71
N ALA A 17 3.02 -9.33 -2.24
CA ALA A 17 2.60 -8.02 -2.72
C ALA A 17 1.65 -8.15 -3.91
N HIS A 18 0.73 -7.19 -4.03
CA HIS A 18 -0.22 -7.20 -5.14
C HIS A 18 0.52 -7.09 -6.49
N PHE A 19 0.07 -7.86 -7.48
CA PHE A 19 0.68 -7.93 -8.83
C PHE A 19 0.71 -6.60 -9.58
N SER A 20 -0.01 -5.58 -9.10
CA SER A 20 0.06 -4.22 -9.66
C SER A 20 1.46 -3.63 -9.62
N VAL A 21 2.31 -4.03 -8.67
CA VAL A 21 3.71 -3.59 -8.61
C VAL A 21 4.44 -3.98 -9.90
N GLN A 22 4.38 -5.26 -10.26
CA GLN A 22 5.01 -5.77 -11.47
C GLN A 22 4.39 -5.17 -12.73
N LYS A 23 3.05 -5.06 -12.78
CA LYS A 23 2.36 -4.49 -13.94
C LYS A 23 2.71 -3.03 -14.16
N ASN A 24 2.77 -2.23 -13.09
CA ASN A 24 3.12 -0.83 -13.19
C ASN A 24 4.55 -0.64 -13.69
N MET A 25 5.52 -1.44 -13.21
CA MET A 25 6.89 -1.39 -13.70
C MET A 25 6.99 -1.77 -15.18
N ALA A 26 6.22 -2.76 -15.61
CA ALA A 26 6.15 -3.13 -17.02
C ALA A 26 5.53 -2.01 -17.88
N MET A 27 4.44 -1.38 -17.41
CA MET A 27 3.79 -0.27 -18.12
C MET A 27 4.69 0.97 -18.23
N MET A 28 5.56 1.22 -17.24
CA MET A 28 6.55 2.28 -17.28
C MET A 28 7.76 1.97 -18.19
N GLY A 29 7.74 0.83 -18.88
CA GLY A 29 8.83 0.43 -19.78
C GLY A 29 10.07 -0.16 -19.10
N MET A 30 10.01 -0.40 -17.79
CA MET A 30 11.13 -0.97 -17.03
C MET A 30 11.13 -2.50 -17.05
N GLY A 31 10.00 -3.13 -17.41
CA GLY A 31 9.83 -4.58 -17.50
C GLY A 31 9.63 -5.25 -16.15
N PHE A 32 9.09 -6.48 -16.19
CA PHE A 32 8.81 -7.28 -14.98
C PHE A 32 10.09 -7.58 -14.17
N GLN A 33 11.23 -7.74 -14.83
CA GLN A 33 12.53 -8.03 -14.19
C GLN A 33 13.10 -6.87 -13.38
N SER A 34 12.49 -5.69 -13.46
CA SER A 34 12.86 -4.56 -12.58
C SER A 34 12.32 -4.75 -11.15
N VAL A 35 11.35 -5.64 -10.95
CA VAL A 35 10.84 -5.99 -9.64
C VAL A 35 11.58 -7.21 -9.10
N VAL A 36 12.09 -7.09 -7.89
CA VAL A 36 12.72 -8.17 -7.13
C VAL A 36 11.81 -8.51 -5.96
N THR A 37 11.39 -9.77 -5.86
CA THR A 37 10.57 -10.22 -4.74
C THR A 37 11.43 -10.82 -3.65
N VAL A 38 11.06 -10.56 -2.39
CA VAL A 38 11.64 -11.21 -1.21
C VAL A 38 10.60 -12.14 -0.58
N PRO A 39 11.02 -13.24 0.06
CA PRO A 39 10.10 -14.15 0.72
C PRO A 39 9.34 -13.48 1.85
N VAL A 40 8.32 -14.18 2.33
CA VAL A 40 7.58 -13.81 3.54
C VAL A 40 7.95 -14.74 4.69
N ASN A 41 7.72 -14.28 5.91
CA ASN A 41 7.83 -15.07 7.12
C ASN A 41 6.59 -15.95 7.36
N GLU A 42 6.56 -16.69 8.45
CA GLU A 42 5.44 -17.58 8.87
C GLU A 42 4.11 -16.83 9.06
N ASN A 43 4.16 -15.51 9.26
CA ASN A 43 2.99 -14.64 9.38
C ASN A 43 2.59 -13.98 8.03
N ALA A 44 3.11 -14.47 6.91
CA ALA A 44 2.92 -13.93 5.56
C ALA A 44 3.34 -12.45 5.40
N GLN A 45 4.19 -11.94 6.29
CA GLN A 45 4.77 -10.60 6.25
C GLN A 45 6.12 -10.64 5.52
N MET A 46 6.53 -9.54 4.91
CA MET A 46 7.87 -9.40 4.32
C MET A 46 8.95 -9.83 5.30
N ASP A 47 9.79 -10.77 4.89
CA ASP A 47 10.98 -11.17 5.65
C ASP A 47 12.02 -10.04 5.57
N VAL A 48 12.21 -9.34 6.68
CA VAL A 48 13.10 -8.17 6.74
C VAL A 48 14.58 -8.54 6.66
N ASP A 49 14.96 -9.75 7.10
CA ASP A 49 16.35 -10.23 6.98
C ASP A 49 16.66 -10.56 5.52
N ALA A 50 15.69 -11.16 4.80
CA ALA A 50 15.80 -11.40 3.38
C ALA A 50 15.81 -10.08 2.60
N LEU A 51 15.00 -9.09 3.01
CA LEU A 51 15.01 -7.76 2.43
C LEU A 51 16.41 -7.14 2.54
N GLU A 52 17.00 -7.12 3.73
CA GLU A 52 18.31 -6.50 3.95
C GLU A 52 19.42 -7.19 3.15
N LYS A 53 19.42 -8.54 3.11
CA LYS A 53 20.35 -9.31 2.28
C LYS A 53 20.21 -9.00 0.79
N THR A 54 18.98 -8.88 0.31
CA THR A 54 18.68 -8.55 -1.09
C THR A 54 19.15 -7.13 -1.42
N MET A 55 18.92 -6.16 -0.54
CA MET A 55 19.40 -4.79 -0.70
C MET A 55 20.93 -4.73 -0.80
N ALA A 56 21.63 -5.42 0.11
CA ALA A 56 23.10 -5.50 0.10
C ALA A 56 23.64 -6.15 -1.17
N HIS A 57 23.02 -7.24 -1.63
CA HIS A 57 23.39 -7.93 -2.85
C HIS A 57 23.23 -7.04 -4.08
N LEU A 58 22.06 -6.42 -4.27
CA LEU A 58 21.79 -5.53 -5.39
C LEU A 58 22.76 -4.33 -5.40
N GLN A 59 23.07 -3.76 -4.24
CA GLN A 59 24.04 -2.69 -4.13
C GLN A 59 25.43 -3.15 -4.57
N SER A 60 25.85 -4.36 -4.21
CA SER A 60 27.15 -4.92 -4.62
C SER A 60 27.24 -5.17 -6.12
N GLU A 61 26.12 -5.38 -6.80
CA GLU A 61 26.02 -5.50 -8.26
C GLU A 61 25.89 -4.15 -8.98
N GLY A 62 25.97 -3.03 -8.27
CA GLY A 62 25.80 -1.69 -8.83
C GLY A 62 24.36 -1.38 -9.27
N LYS A 63 23.36 -2.10 -8.71
CA LYS A 63 21.95 -1.81 -8.93
C LYS A 63 21.49 -0.68 -8.00
N ILE A 64 20.45 0.03 -8.43
CA ILE A 64 19.83 1.12 -7.68
C ILE A 64 18.45 0.64 -7.24
N VAL A 65 18.27 0.38 -5.95
CA VAL A 65 16.94 0.11 -5.43
C VAL A 65 16.23 1.44 -5.23
N ALA A 66 15.38 1.80 -6.19
CA ALA A 66 14.66 3.06 -6.15
C ALA A 66 13.57 3.07 -5.09
N CYS A 67 12.89 1.94 -4.89
CA CYS A 67 11.76 1.85 -3.98
C CYS A 67 11.66 0.44 -3.38
N VAL A 68 11.29 0.40 -2.10
CA VAL A 68 10.75 -0.80 -1.46
C VAL A 68 9.26 -0.56 -1.22
N VAL A 69 8.43 -1.48 -1.70
CA VAL A 69 6.98 -1.46 -1.50
C VAL A 69 6.65 -2.41 -0.34
N ALA A 70 6.33 -1.83 0.82
CA ALA A 70 5.76 -2.56 1.94
C ALA A 70 4.24 -2.61 1.79
N THR A 71 3.60 -3.68 2.26
CA THR A 71 2.15 -3.86 2.18
C THR A 71 1.52 -3.77 3.56
N ALA A 72 0.51 -2.93 3.70
CA ALA A 72 -0.34 -2.89 4.88
C ALA A 72 -1.67 -3.56 4.55
N GLY A 73 -1.72 -4.88 4.72
CA GLY A 73 -2.83 -5.74 4.37
C GLY A 73 -2.66 -6.38 2.99
N THR A 74 -1.98 -7.53 2.94
CA THR A 74 -1.84 -8.32 1.71
C THR A 74 -3.19 -8.87 1.25
N THR A 75 -3.37 -9.08 -0.06
CA THR A 75 -4.65 -9.49 -0.65
C THR A 75 -5.17 -10.81 -0.07
N ASP A 76 -4.31 -11.81 0.04
CA ASP A 76 -4.72 -13.16 0.45
C ASP A 76 -4.76 -13.32 1.98
N ALA A 77 -3.72 -12.89 2.68
CA ALA A 77 -3.56 -13.13 4.11
C ALA A 77 -3.97 -11.93 4.99
N GLY A 78 -4.18 -10.74 4.41
CA GLY A 78 -4.40 -9.51 5.18
C GLY A 78 -3.19 -9.12 6.05
N ALA A 79 -2.00 -9.68 5.76
CA ALA A 79 -0.80 -9.46 6.54
C ALA A 79 -0.27 -8.03 6.38
N ILE A 80 0.24 -7.48 7.47
CA ILE A 80 0.83 -6.14 7.51
C ILE A 80 2.33 -6.31 7.71
N ASP A 81 3.11 -5.81 6.76
CA ASP A 81 4.57 -5.88 6.80
C ASP A 81 5.14 -5.12 8.01
N PRO A 82 6.32 -5.46 8.52
CA PRO A 82 6.94 -4.79 9.66
C PRO A 82 7.46 -3.40 9.27
N LEU A 83 6.55 -2.41 9.16
CA LEU A 83 6.77 -1.10 8.54
C LEU A 83 7.98 -0.36 9.10
N LYS A 84 8.17 -0.35 10.43
CA LYS A 84 9.33 0.30 11.07
C LYS A 84 10.65 -0.33 10.65
N LYS A 85 10.70 -1.66 10.57
CA LYS A 85 11.90 -2.39 10.15
C LYS A 85 12.23 -2.17 8.69
N VAL A 86 11.20 -2.17 7.84
CA VAL A 86 11.37 -1.82 6.43
C VAL A 86 11.92 -0.40 6.30
N ARG A 87 11.42 0.55 7.11
CA ARG A 87 11.95 1.93 7.11
C ARG A 87 13.40 2.03 7.54
N GLU A 88 13.81 1.31 8.59
CA GLU A 88 15.21 1.26 9.04
C GLU A 88 16.12 0.84 7.87
N ILE A 89 15.74 -0.22 7.16
CA ILE A 89 16.49 -0.75 6.03
C ILE A 89 16.48 0.23 4.85
N THR A 90 15.33 0.76 4.44
CA THR A 90 15.26 1.70 3.31
C THR A 90 16.08 2.96 3.58
N THR A 91 16.10 3.44 4.82
CA THR A 91 16.93 4.57 5.23
C THR A 91 18.43 4.27 5.10
N LYS A 92 18.85 3.09 5.54
CA LYS A 92 20.24 2.64 5.45
C LYS A 92 20.76 2.63 4.01
N TYR A 93 19.90 2.24 3.05
CA TYR A 93 20.26 2.11 1.63
C TYR A 93 19.84 3.30 0.77
N GLY A 94 19.22 4.34 1.36
CA GLY A 94 18.79 5.53 0.62
C GLY A 94 17.67 5.27 -0.39
N SER A 95 16.82 4.28 -0.13
CA SER A 95 15.69 3.90 -0.99
C SER A 95 14.39 4.52 -0.53
N TRP A 96 13.49 4.81 -1.47
CA TRP A 96 12.13 5.24 -1.20
C TRP A 96 11.32 4.12 -0.54
N MET A 97 10.52 4.44 0.47
CA MET A 97 9.57 3.52 1.06
C MET A 97 8.15 3.90 0.65
N HIS A 98 7.53 3.06 -0.18
CA HIS A 98 6.11 3.15 -0.48
C HIS A 98 5.35 2.14 0.36
N ILE A 99 4.18 2.54 0.89
CA ILE A 99 3.27 1.60 1.55
C ILE A 99 2.02 1.44 0.69
N ASP A 100 1.81 0.22 0.21
CA ASP A 100 0.52 -0.18 -0.34
C ASP A 100 -0.43 -0.52 0.81
N ALA A 101 -1.25 0.45 1.17
CA ALA A 101 -2.27 0.34 2.21
C ALA A 101 -3.68 0.28 1.60
N ALA A 102 -3.79 -0.18 0.34
CA ALA A 102 -5.06 -0.27 -0.36
C ALA A 102 -6.09 -1.11 0.39
N TRP A 103 -5.66 -2.17 1.09
CA TRP A 103 -6.53 -3.04 1.88
C TRP A 103 -6.61 -2.60 3.34
N GLY A 104 -5.49 -2.53 4.04
CA GLY A 104 -5.43 -2.31 5.49
C GLY A 104 -5.43 -0.84 5.92
N GLY A 105 -5.36 0.11 4.99
CA GLY A 105 -5.29 1.54 5.35
C GLY A 105 -6.48 2.04 6.16
N ALA A 106 -7.64 1.39 6.05
CA ALA A 106 -8.83 1.72 6.83
C ALA A 106 -8.64 1.56 8.34
N LEU A 107 -7.69 0.73 8.80
CA LEU A 107 -7.33 0.59 10.20
C LEU A 107 -6.94 1.91 10.88
N ILE A 108 -6.62 2.96 10.10
CA ILE A 108 -6.34 4.30 10.65
C ILE A 108 -7.54 4.87 11.41
N LEU A 109 -8.77 4.45 11.04
CA LEU A 109 -10.01 4.86 11.70
C LEU A 109 -10.36 3.98 12.90
N SER A 110 -9.73 2.81 13.05
CA SER A 110 -9.97 1.90 14.15
C SER A 110 -9.44 2.46 15.47
N ASN A 111 -10.22 2.37 16.54
CA ASN A 111 -9.77 2.70 17.88
C ASN A 111 -8.96 1.56 18.49
N ASP A 112 -9.35 0.31 18.20
CA ASP A 112 -8.79 -0.89 18.83
C ASP A 112 -7.57 -1.45 18.06
N HIS A 113 -7.50 -1.22 16.75
CA HIS A 113 -6.53 -1.88 15.88
C HIS A 113 -5.62 -0.93 15.11
N ARG A 114 -5.75 0.39 15.27
CA ARG A 114 -4.91 1.41 14.61
C ARG A 114 -3.42 1.16 14.81
N ALA A 115 -3.02 0.65 15.97
CA ALA A 115 -1.63 0.34 16.29
C ALA A 115 -0.99 -0.71 15.35
N MET A 116 -1.80 -1.49 14.62
CA MET A 116 -1.27 -2.42 13.61
C MET A 116 -0.60 -1.70 12.44
N LEU A 117 -0.93 -0.43 12.21
CA LEU A 117 -0.30 0.43 11.20
C LEU A 117 0.90 1.23 11.72
N ASP A 118 1.41 0.90 12.91
CA ASP A 118 2.50 1.64 13.54
C ASP A 118 3.75 1.68 12.63
N GLY A 119 4.19 2.88 12.28
CA GLY A 119 5.24 3.11 11.29
C GLY A 119 4.73 3.53 9.90
N ILE A 120 3.42 3.58 9.67
CA ILE A 120 2.87 4.03 8.37
C ILE A 120 3.26 5.49 8.08
N GLU A 121 3.36 6.32 9.11
CA GLU A 121 3.78 7.72 9.04
C GLU A 121 5.22 7.92 8.63
N LEU A 122 6.02 6.86 8.67
CA LEU A 122 7.45 6.90 8.29
C LEU A 122 7.66 6.76 6.79
N SER A 123 6.62 6.35 6.04
CA SER A 123 6.71 6.16 4.58
C SER A 123 6.95 7.47 3.83
N ASP A 124 7.49 7.35 2.63
CA ASP A 124 7.63 8.48 1.70
C ASP A 124 6.36 8.69 0.86
N SER A 125 5.62 7.60 0.62
CA SER A 125 4.31 7.63 -0.05
C SER A 125 3.41 6.47 0.38
N ILE A 126 2.10 6.68 0.25
CA ILE A 126 1.06 5.71 0.61
C ILE A 126 0.00 5.66 -0.48
N THR A 127 -0.47 4.46 -0.81
CA THR A 127 -1.71 4.26 -1.59
C THR A 127 -2.82 3.77 -0.66
N LEU A 128 -4.01 4.35 -0.80
CA LEU A 128 -5.23 3.99 -0.08
C LEU A 128 -6.35 3.73 -1.07
N ASP A 129 -7.13 2.66 -0.88
CA ASP A 129 -8.34 2.38 -1.66
C ASP A 129 -9.59 2.58 -0.81
N PHE A 130 -10.22 3.73 -0.95
CA PHE A 130 -11.46 4.03 -0.21
C PHE A 130 -12.62 3.15 -0.67
N HIS A 131 -12.56 2.60 -1.87
CA HIS A 131 -13.54 1.65 -2.40
C HIS A 131 -13.34 0.20 -1.91
N LYS A 132 -12.43 -0.03 -0.96
CA LYS A 132 -12.25 -1.30 -0.24
C LYS A 132 -12.82 -1.16 1.19
N HIS A 133 -12.00 -1.25 2.22
CA HIS A 133 -12.48 -1.22 3.61
C HIS A 133 -12.95 0.14 4.14
N TYR A 134 -12.88 1.19 3.33
CA TYR A 134 -13.62 2.43 3.60
C TYR A 134 -15.04 2.44 3.01
N PHE A 135 -15.51 1.30 2.47
CA PHE A 135 -16.89 1.06 2.01
C PHE A 135 -17.40 2.05 0.96
N GLN A 136 -16.53 2.66 0.16
CA GLN A 136 -16.93 3.57 -0.89
C GLN A 136 -17.19 2.83 -2.20
N SER A 137 -18.07 3.38 -3.03
CA SER A 137 -18.29 2.87 -4.38
C SER A 137 -17.05 3.01 -5.25
N ILE A 138 -16.74 2.04 -6.09
CA ILE A 138 -15.67 2.06 -7.08
C ILE A 138 -15.91 3.20 -8.10
N SER A 139 -14.91 3.89 -8.51
CA SER A 139 -13.53 3.95 -8.02
C SER A 139 -13.39 5.09 -7.01
N CYS A 140 -12.63 4.87 -5.95
CA CYS A 140 -12.30 5.92 -5.00
C CYS A 140 -11.01 5.51 -4.29
N GLY A 141 -9.95 6.26 -4.45
CA GLY A 141 -8.64 6.00 -3.85
C GLY A 141 -7.79 7.24 -3.76
N ALA A 142 -6.72 7.19 -3.01
CA ALA A 142 -5.77 8.26 -2.84
C ALA A 142 -4.33 7.79 -2.93
N PHE A 143 -3.48 8.66 -3.42
CA PHE A 143 -2.04 8.58 -3.34
C PHE A 143 -1.54 9.76 -2.51
N LEU A 144 -0.82 9.47 -1.44
CA LEU A 144 -0.29 10.46 -0.51
C LEU A 144 1.23 10.53 -0.62
N LEU A 145 1.77 11.74 -0.60
CA LEU A 145 3.21 11.99 -0.49
C LEU A 145 3.51 12.68 0.84
N LYS A 146 4.57 12.23 1.52
CA LYS A 146 5.03 12.85 2.77
C LYS A 146 5.54 14.27 2.54
N ASP A 147 6.30 14.47 1.47
CA ASP A 147 6.83 15.77 1.04
C ASP A 147 6.12 16.19 -0.26
N GLU A 148 5.27 17.22 -0.14
CA GLU A 148 4.52 17.77 -1.29
C GLU A 148 5.42 18.30 -2.40
N ALA A 149 6.64 18.74 -2.09
CA ALA A 149 7.59 19.22 -3.09
C ALA A 149 7.92 18.15 -4.14
N ASN A 150 7.69 16.87 -3.84
CA ASN A 150 7.91 15.78 -4.78
C ASN A 150 6.83 15.71 -5.90
N TYR A 151 5.72 16.40 -5.77
CA TYR A 151 4.77 16.54 -6.89
C TYR A 151 5.38 17.26 -8.08
N ARG A 152 6.48 18.04 -7.89
CA ARG A 152 7.22 18.66 -8.99
C ARG A 152 7.63 17.70 -10.10
N PHE A 153 7.82 16.42 -9.80
CA PHE A 153 8.17 15.42 -10.81
C PHE A 153 7.00 15.04 -11.73
N MET A 154 5.77 15.40 -11.36
CA MET A 154 4.54 15.20 -12.13
C MET A 154 3.98 16.52 -12.67
N HIS A 155 4.55 17.65 -12.24
CA HIS A 155 4.09 18.98 -12.63
C HIS A 155 4.42 19.24 -14.09
N TYR A 156 3.42 19.67 -14.84
CA TYR A 156 3.55 20.25 -16.16
C TYR A 156 2.64 21.47 -16.25
N GLU A 157 3.21 22.63 -16.52
CA GLU A 157 2.47 23.87 -16.65
C GLU A 157 1.82 23.96 -18.04
N ALA A 158 0.53 24.23 -18.06
CA ALA A 158 -0.20 24.54 -19.27
C ALA A 158 -1.06 25.80 -19.00
N GLU A 159 -0.79 26.88 -19.71
CA GLU A 159 -1.35 28.20 -19.48
C GLU A 159 -2.90 28.21 -19.43
N TYR A 160 -3.54 27.35 -20.23
CA TYR A 160 -4.99 27.22 -20.29
C TYR A 160 -5.61 26.36 -19.18
N LEU A 161 -4.80 25.64 -18.39
CA LEU A 161 -5.30 24.63 -17.47
C LEU A 161 -4.84 24.84 -16.01
N ASN A 162 -3.57 25.20 -15.82
CA ASN A 162 -2.94 25.38 -14.52
C ASN A 162 -1.85 26.44 -14.61
N SER A 163 -2.28 27.70 -14.84
CA SER A 163 -1.37 28.81 -15.04
C SER A 163 -0.55 29.09 -13.76
N ALA A 164 0.66 29.62 -13.92
CA ALA A 164 1.47 30.11 -12.81
C ALA A 164 0.74 31.20 -11.99
N TYR A 165 -0.16 31.96 -12.62
CA TYR A 165 -1.02 32.93 -11.94
C TYR A 165 -1.94 32.27 -10.92
N ASP A 166 -2.60 31.15 -11.29
CA ASP A 166 -3.52 30.45 -10.39
C ASP A 166 -2.76 29.87 -9.19
N GLU A 167 -1.58 29.29 -9.43
CA GLU A 167 -0.73 28.74 -8.38
C GLU A 167 -0.26 29.82 -7.39
N GLN A 168 0.17 31.00 -7.91
CA GLN A 168 0.56 32.16 -7.08
C GLN A 168 -0.60 32.71 -6.25
N HIS A 169 -1.85 32.59 -6.71
CA HIS A 169 -3.05 33.05 -6.01
C HIS A 169 -3.71 31.96 -5.16
N GLY A 170 -3.06 30.79 -4.99
CA GLY A 170 -3.53 29.71 -4.12
C GLY A 170 -4.77 28.99 -4.65
N VAL A 171 -5.04 29.04 -5.95
CA VAL A 171 -6.12 28.28 -6.57
C VAL A 171 -5.74 26.79 -6.56
N PRO A 172 -6.54 25.93 -5.90
CA PRO A 172 -6.22 24.51 -5.85
C PRO A 172 -6.24 23.88 -7.24
N ASN A 173 -5.13 23.28 -7.66
CA ASN A 173 -5.04 22.61 -8.94
C ASN A 173 -4.58 21.16 -8.75
N LEU A 174 -5.43 20.19 -9.12
CA LEU A 174 -5.14 18.77 -9.01
C LEU A 174 -4.37 18.20 -10.21
N VAL A 175 -4.29 18.93 -11.31
CA VAL A 175 -3.62 18.51 -12.54
C VAL A 175 -2.13 18.29 -12.30
N SER A 176 -1.49 19.12 -11.52
CA SER A 176 -0.09 19.01 -11.15
C SER A 176 0.19 17.88 -10.14
N LYS A 177 -0.85 17.23 -9.60
CA LYS A 177 -0.75 16.17 -8.58
C LYS A 177 -1.18 14.78 -9.10
N SER A 178 -1.48 14.64 -10.39
CA SER A 178 -1.87 13.36 -10.99
C SER A 178 -1.56 13.32 -12.49
N LEU A 179 -1.55 12.11 -13.09
CA LEU A 179 -1.40 11.96 -14.54
C LEU A 179 -2.67 12.37 -15.31
N GLN A 180 -3.84 12.27 -14.68
CA GLN A 180 -5.11 12.63 -15.30
C GLN A 180 -5.37 14.12 -15.13
N THR A 181 -5.71 14.79 -16.22
CA THR A 181 -6.13 16.21 -16.20
C THR A 181 -7.57 16.38 -15.77
N THR A 182 -8.47 15.51 -16.25
CA THR A 182 -9.88 15.49 -15.87
C THR A 182 -10.17 14.31 -14.97
N ARG A 183 -10.74 14.56 -13.81
CA ARG A 183 -11.09 13.54 -12.83
C ARG A 183 -12.52 13.70 -12.36
N ARG A 184 -13.19 12.57 -12.10
CA ARG A 184 -14.46 12.55 -11.38
C ARG A 184 -14.23 12.96 -9.93
N PHE A 185 -15.16 13.68 -9.32
CA PHE A 185 -15.07 14.11 -7.93
C PHE A 185 -15.38 12.94 -6.96
N ASP A 186 -14.54 11.90 -6.99
CA ASP A 186 -14.72 10.72 -6.15
C ASP A 186 -14.47 10.98 -4.65
N ALA A 187 -13.69 11.99 -4.30
CA ALA A 187 -13.47 12.42 -2.92
C ALA A 187 -14.79 12.82 -2.21
N LEU A 188 -15.80 13.30 -2.94
CA LEU A 188 -17.10 13.64 -2.39
C LEU A 188 -17.77 12.45 -1.71
N LYS A 189 -17.61 11.24 -2.26
CA LYS A 189 -18.17 10.01 -1.68
C LYS A 189 -17.68 9.80 -0.25
N LEU A 190 -16.35 9.84 -0.09
CA LEU A 190 -15.72 9.67 1.22
C LEU A 190 -16.14 10.78 2.19
N TRP A 191 -16.08 12.04 1.74
CA TRP A 191 -16.46 13.18 2.55
C TRP A 191 -17.90 13.08 3.05
N MET A 192 -18.85 12.77 2.17
CA MET A 192 -20.27 12.60 2.56
C MET A 192 -20.47 11.45 3.54
N THR A 193 -19.71 10.34 3.38
CA THR A 193 -19.80 9.21 4.30
C THR A 193 -19.29 9.59 5.69
N VAL A 194 -18.15 10.26 5.78
CA VAL A 194 -17.59 10.73 7.06
C VAL A 194 -18.51 11.74 7.75
N GLU A 195 -19.07 12.68 6.99
CA GLU A 195 -20.04 13.67 7.51
C GLU A 195 -21.34 13.02 8.02
N ALA A 196 -21.81 11.97 7.31
CA ALA A 196 -23.07 11.31 7.66
C ALA A 196 -22.94 10.35 8.84
N LEU A 197 -21.82 9.61 8.93
CA LEU A 197 -21.61 8.57 9.93
C LEU A 197 -20.83 9.06 11.17
N GLY A 198 -19.94 10.02 10.98
CA GLY A 198 -18.93 10.41 11.96
C GLY A 198 -17.79 9.40 12.06
N GLU A 199 -16.65 9.85 12.57
CA GLU A 199 -15.44 9.04 12.67
C GLU A 199 -15.61 7.83 13.61
N GLU A 200 -16.33 8.00 14.73
CA GLU A 200 -16.52 6.96 15.74
C GLU A 200 -17.30 5.76 15.19
N LEU A 201 -18.45 6.00 14.54
CA LEU A 201 -19.24 4.92 13.94
C LEU A 201 -18.46 4.26 12.80
N TYR A 202 -17.76 5.07 11.99
CA TYR A 202 -16.97 4.54 10.88
C TYR A 202 -15.83 3.64 11.39
N GLY A 203 -15.13 4.07 12.46
CA GLY A 203 -14.11 3.25 13.13
C GLY A 203 -14.68 1.94 13.67
N SER A 204 -15.85 1.99 14.32
CA SER A 204 -16.50 0.79 14.88
C SER A 204 -16.89 -0.23 13.80
N MET A 205 -17.22 0.20 12.58
CA MET A 205 -17.46 -0.70 11.45
C MET A 205 -16.19 -1.47 11.07
N ILE A 206 -15.02 -0.81 11.10
CA ILE A 206 -13.73 -1.46 10.85
C ILE A 206 -13.41 -2.49 11.94
N ASP A 207 -13.60 -2.11 13.22
CA ASP A 207 -13.36 -2.98 14.37
C ASP A 207 -14.26 -4.21 14.34
N HIS A 208 -15.54 -4.02 13.94
CA HIS A 208 -16.46 -5.13 13.73
C HIS A 208 -15.96 -6.10 12.66
N GLY A 209 -15.42 -5.59 11.54
CA GLY A 209 -14.84 -6.41 10.47
C GLY A 209 -13.67 -7.28 10.96
N VAL A 210 -12.78 -6.72 11.79
CA VAL A 210 -11.68 -7.48 12.40
C VAL A 210 -12.20 -8.55 13.37
N THR A 211 -13.20 -8.18 14.20
CA THR A 211 -13.83 -9.12 15.14
C THR A 211 -14.49 -10.28 14.41
N LEU A 212 -15.25 -10.00 13.35
CA LEU A 212 -15.91 -11.02 12.53
C LEU A 212 -14.88 -11.96 11.89
N THR A 213 -13.76 -11.43 11.40
CA THR A 213 -12.68 -12.22 10.82
C THR A 213 -12.13 -13.23 11.82
N ARG A 214 -11.91 -12.85 13.08
CA ARG A 214 -11.47 -13.75 14.15
C ARG A 214 -12.51 -14.82 14.46
N GLN A 215 -13.78 -14.45 14.53
CA GLN A 215 -14.88 -15.41 14.74
C GLN A 215 -14.95 -16.46 13.62
N VAL A 216 -14.76 -16.04 12.38
CA VAL A 216 -14.71 -16.95 11.22
C VAL A 216 -13.49 -17.88 11.32
N ALA A 217 -12.33 -17.36 11.70
CA ALA A 217 -11.13 -18.20 11.91
C ALA A 217 -11.34 -19.24 12.99
N ASP A 218 -11.96 -18.86 14.12
CA ASP A 218 -12.28 -19.79 15.23
C ASP A 218 -13.29 -20.85 14.79
N TYR A 219 -14.30 -20.48 13.99
CA TYR A 219 -15.24 -21.42 13.41
C TYR A 219 -14.53 -22.46 12.48
N ILE A 220 -13.59 -21.98 11.65
CA ILE A 220 -12.81 -22.86 10.76
C ILE A 220 -11.98 -23.85 11.58
N LYS A 221 -11.29 -23.40 12.61
CA LYS A 221 -10.50 -24.25 13.51
C LYS A 221 -11.35 -25.32 14.21
N ALA A 222 -12.59 -25.00 14.53
CA ALA A 222 -13.52 -25.91 15.21
C ALA A 222 -14.23 -26.88 14.24
N THR A 223 -14.14 -26.66 12.93
CA THR A 223 -14.91 -27.41 11.92
C THR A 223 -14.04 -28.52 11.32
N THR A 224 -14.45 -29.78 11.49
CA THR A 224 -13.80 -30.94 10.85
C THR A 224 -13.81 -30.79 9.31
N GLY A 225 -12.67 -31.01 8.69
CA GLY A 225 -12.51 -30.89 7.23
C GLY A 225 -12.17 -29.50 6.74
N LEU A 226 -12.00 -28.52 7.64
CA LEU A 226 -11.44 -27.21 7.35
C LEU A 226 -10.09 -27.03 8.06
N GLU A 227 -9.18 -26.34 7.42
CA GLU A 227 -7.86 -26.02 7.98
C GLU A 227 -7.57 -24.54 7.75
N LEU A 228 -7.35 -23.79 8.82
CA LEU A 228 -6.87 -22.42 8.76
C LEU A 228 -5.39 -22.45 8.40
N LEU A 229 -4.99 -21.76 7.34
CA LEU A 229 -3.61 -21.77 6.85
C LEU A 229 -2.73 -20.75 7.56
N ILE A 230 -3.33 -19.65 8.05
CA ILE A 230 -2.62 -18.58 8.76
C ILE A 230 -3.59 -17.89 9.71
N GLU A 231 -3.09 -17.43 10.86
CA GLU A 231 -3.87 -16.58 11.76
C GLU A 231 -4.12 -15.22 11.12
N PRO A 232 -5.38 -14.78 11.01
CA PRO A 232 -5.70 -13.52 10.38
C PRO A 232 -5.19 -12.33 11.18
N GLN A 233 -4.50 -11.42 10.51
CA GLN A 233 -4.09 -10.15 11.09
C GLN A 233 -5.16 -9.06 10.88
N PHE A 234 -5.72 -9.00 9.69
CA PHE A 234 -6.77 -8.06 9.32
C PHE A 234 -7.90 -8.82 8.61
N ALA A 235 -8.81 -8.16 7.96
CA ALA A 235 -10.07 -8.63 7.41
C ALA A 235 -9.94 -9.66 6.25
N SER A 236 -9.10 -10.68 6.41
CA SER A 236 -8.90 -11.79 5.46
C SER A 236 -8.71 -13.09 6.23
N VAL A 237 -9.36 -14.16 5.78
CA VAL A 237 -9.21 -15.51 6.34
C VAL A 237 -8.78 -16.45 5.24
N LEU A 238 -7.60 -17.03 5.37
CA LEU A 238 -7.05 -17.98 4.42
C LEU A 238 -7.18 -19.41 4.96
N PHE A 239 -7.96 -20.21 4.28
CA PHE A 239 -8.24 -21.58 4.69
C PHE A 239 -8.33 -22.53 3.51
N ARG A 240 -8.27 -23.83 3.77
CA ARG A 240 -8.53 -24.86 2.78
C ARG A 240 -9.47 -25.93 3.30
N VAL A 241 -10.10 -26.64 2.39
CA VAL A 241 -10.80 -27.87 2.69
C VAL A 241 -9.76 -28.98 2.82
N ALA A 242 -9.68 -29.59 4.00
CA ALA A 242 -8.81 -30.74 4.29
C ALA A 242 -9.71 -31.97 4.43
N PRO A 243 -9.83 -32.85 3.40
CA PRO A 243 -10.62 -34.05 3.51
C PRO A 243 -10.12 -34.88 4.69
N ALA A 244 -11.06 -35.42 5.48
CA ALA A 244 -10.70 -36.40 6.49
C ALA A 244 -10.04 -37.57 5.79
N GLY A 245 -8.78 -37.88 6.18
CA GLY A 245 -8.02 -39.01 5.68
C GLY A 245 -8.66 -40.34 6.04
#